data_4e7c682114479d96136ce634eaa03d76
#
_entry.id   4e7c682114479d96136ce634eaa03d76
#
_cell.length_a   1.000
_cell.length_b   1.000
_cell.length_c   1.000
_cell.angle_alpha   90.00
_cell.angle_beta   90.00
_cell.angle_gamma   90.00
#
_symmetry.space_group_name_H-M   'P 1'
#
loop_
_entity.id
_entity.type
_entity.pdbx_description
1 polymer ?
#
loop_
_entity_poly.entity_id
_entity_poly.type
_entity_poly.pdbx_seq_one_letter_code
_entity_poly.pdbx_strand_id
1 'polypeptide(L)'
;MANFNVEGAQNVEISKKIPCEKPLIVQLEIMERYTAVHKACAALPKEIREVECLKVLYPTLFRKITNQDLIAGRTDFLPIGFGCVTSLGGVGHYCVFKKLRAFQLQLDETERKRVDALYDYWLDHDLKTQFNKEVLTEDTLGMFIDCEYPMIATARLSGMMLDYPKLLDKGIGGLRSDLQEKLKEQPDNNFYKAGIQCLDIFVDCASHLQQDAREQMASANMKRQKELERICQALENIKEKKPGTFHEAMQLFWLFALLAGVINYGRLDDYLGPYLVADLKSGRLTDEEAYRYIHSLWTMIENRRTTVNGRIIVGGKGRKHPKEADVFLHIAMKVAKNCRYVEPQFTLRFDLSLIHI
;
A
#
# COMPACT_ATOMS: atom_id res chain seq x y z
N MET A 1 8.07 -27.37 -34.35
CA MET A 1 8.63 -26.10 -33.83
C MET A 1 7.82 -24.97 -34.45
N ALA A 2 6.88 -24.43 -33.70
CA ALA A 2 6.05 -23.29 -34.16
C ALA A 2 6.82 -22.01 -33.93
N ASN A 3 7.14 -21.29 -35.00
CA ASN A 3 7.71 -19.94 -34.94
C ASN A 3 6.69 -19.00 -34.30
N PHE A 4 6.94 -18.60 -33.07
CA PHE A 4 6.26 -17.47 -32.46
C PHE A 4 6.86 -16.20 -33.06
N ASN A 5 6.18 -15.65 -34.05
CA ASN A 5 6.43 -14.28 -34.52
C ASN A 5 6.04 -13.32 -33.39
N VAL A 6 7.04 -12.75 -32.74
CA VAL A 6 6.87 -11.63 -31.82
C VAL A 6 6.96 -10.32 -32.62
N GLU A 7 6.02 -10.14 -33.55
CA GLU A 7 5.79 -8.81 -34.14
C GLU A 7 4.81 -8.06 -33.21
N GLY A 8 5.31 -7.01 -32.56
CA GLY A 8 4.51 -6.09 -31.77
C GLY A 8 4.93 -5.89 -30.31
N ALA A 9 6.17 -6.16 -29.95
CA ALA A 9 6.76 -5.57 -28.77
C ALA A 9 6.96 -4.06 -29.02
N GLN A 10 5.87 -3.30 -28.96
CA GLN A 10 6.02 -1.86 -28.69
C GLN A 10 6.80 -1.77 -27.39
N ASN A 11 7.93 -1.05 -27.41
CA ASN A 11 8.72 -0.71 -26.24
C ASN A 11 7.74 -0.23 -25.15
N VAL A 12 7.47 -1.10 -24.18
CA VAL A 12 6.76 -0.72 -22.97
C VAL A 12 7.69 0.26 -22.30
N GLU A 13 7.46 1.55 -22.51
CA GLU A 13 8.15 2.61 -21.79
C GLU A 13 7.99 2.26 -20.31
N ILE A 14 9.10 1.84 -19.66
CA ILE A 14 9.10 1.55 -18.23
C ILE A 14 8.62 2.83 -17.58
N SER A 15 7.36 2.79 -17.15
CA SER A 15 6.65 3.98 -16.79
C SER A 15 7.38 4.69 -15.65
N LYS A 16 7.87 5.89 -15.90
CA LYS A 16 8.57 6.72 -14.90
C LYS A 16 7.74 6.82 -13.63
N LYS A 17 8.39 6.80 -12.46
CA LYS A 17 7.69 7.00 -11.18
C LYS A 17 6.84 8.26 -11.26
N ILE A 18 5.59 8.16 -10.85
CA ILE A 18 4.70 9.32 -10.79
C ILE A 18 5.29 10.27 -9.75
N PRO A 19 5.64 11.51 -10.11
CA PRO A 19 6.17 12.46 -9.14
C PRO A 19 5.12 12.74 -8.05
N CYS A 20 5.57 13.18 -6.89
CA CYS A 20 4.67 13.67 -5.86
C CYS A 20 3.91 14.89 -6.41
N GLU A 21 2.59 14.89 -6.28
CA GLU A 21 1.73 15.97 -6.80
C GLU A 21 1.65 17.18 -5.84
N LYS A 22 2.09 16.99 -4.59
CA LYS A 22 2.05 18.08 -3.60
C LYS A 22 3.09 19.14 -3.93
N PRO A 23 2.78 20.43 -3.73
CA PRO A 23 3.76 21.51 -3.82
C PRO A 23 5.01 21.21 -2.99
N LEU A 24 6.19 21.64 -3.47
CA LEU A 24 7.46 21.35 -2.79
C LEU A 24 7.48 21.81 -1.34
N ILE A 25 6.93 22.99 -1.06
CA ILE A 25 6.85 23.50 0.31
C ILE A 25 6.00 22.62 1.22
N VAL A 26 4.89 22.08 0.71
CA VAL A 26 4.03 21.17 1.49
C VAL A 26 4.75 19.84 1.75
N GLN A 27 5.53 19.34 0.79
CA GLN A 27 6.36 18.16 1.01
C GLN A 27 7.39 18.39 2.11
N LEU A 28 8.06 19.54 2.09
CA LEU A 28 9.03 19.95 3.11
C LEU A 28 8.38 20.04 4.50
N GLU A 29 7.24 20.70 4.61
CA GLU A 29 6.49 20.80 5.88
C GLU A 29 6.06 19.44 6.44
N ILE A 30 5.67 18.50 5.59
CA ILE A 30 5.35 17.12 6.01
C ILE A 30 6.61 16.44 6.58
N MET A 31 7.74 16.55 5.89
CA MET A 31 9.00 15.97 6.34
C MET A 31 9.48 16.57 7.66
N GLU A 32 9.36 17.89 7.82
CA GLU A 32 9.71 18.59 9.07
C GLU A 32 8.82 18.19 10.24
N ARG A 33 7.52 18.11 10.02
CA ARG A 33 6.56 17.70 11.05
C ARG A 33 6.82 16.27 11.51
N TYR A 34 7.04 15.38 10.57
CA TYR A 34 7.44 13.99 10.89
C TYR A 34 8.73 13.97 11.74
N THR A 35 9.76 14.69 11.32
CA THR A 35 11.04 14.78 12.01
C THR A 35 10.90 15.37 13.41
N ALA A 36 10.06 16.41 13.56
CA ALA A 36 9.78 17.02 14.86
C ALA A 36 9.12 16.03 15.85
N VAL A 37 8.16 15.24 15.37
CA VAL A 37 7.52 14.20 16.18
C VAL A 37 8.51 13.10 16.55
N HIS A 38 9.35 12.64 15.59
CA HIS A 38 10.38 11.66 15.87
C HIS A 38 11.34 12.12 16.98
N LYS A 39 11.76 13.40 16.94
CA LYS A 39 12.58 14.03 17.99
C LYS A 39 11.86 14.06 19.33
N ALA A 40 10.62 14.54 19.33
CA ALA A 40 9.83 14.68 20.56
C ALA A 40 9.54 13.35 21.25
N CYS A 41 9.40 12.28 20.47
CA CYS A 41 9.09 10.94 20.96
C CYS A 41 10.34 10.06 21.16
N ALA A 42 11.55 10.61 21.11
CA ALA A 42 12.80 9.84 21.19
C ALA A 42 12.93 8.98 22.46
N ALA A 43 12.38 9.43 23.58
CA ALA A 43 12.40 8.73 24.86
C ALA A 43 11.27 7.68 25.03
N LEU A 44 10.31 7.62 24.11
CA LEU A 44 9.20 6.67 24.17
C LEU A 44 9.62 5.29 23.71
N PRO A 45 8.90 4.23 24.14
CA PRO A 45 9.06 2.90 23.54
C PRO A 45 8.98 2.96 22.01
N LYS A 46 9.81 2.16 21.33
CA LYS A 46 9.94 2.21 19.86
C LYS A 46 8.60 2.06 19.13
N GLU A 47 7.74 1.16 19.61
CA GLU A 47 6.41 0.90 19.05
C GLU A 47 5.52 2.14 19.13
N ILE A 48 5.55 2.84 20.25
CA ILE A 48 4.73 4.05 20.47
C ILE A 48 5.28 5.22 19.65
N ARG A 49 6.62 5.41 19.65
CA ARG A 49 7.25 6.45 18.81
C ARG A 49 6.89 6.27 17.33
N GLU A 50 6.94 5.03 16.84
CA GLU A 50 6.58 4.71 15.45
C GLU A 50 5.16 5.17 15.13
N VAL A 51 4.20 4.80 15.96
CA VAL A 51 2.79 5.16 15.76
C VAL A 51 2.59 6.68 15.78
N GLU A 52 3.23 7.41 16.70
CA GLU A 52 3.12 8.87 16.73
C GLU A 52 3.66 9.51 15.44
N CYS A 53 4.74 8.98 14.89
CA CYS A 53 5.26 9.40 13.59
C CYS A 53 4.26 9.10 12.44
N LEU A 54 3.66 7.91 12.44
CA LEU A 54 2.71 7.51 11.39
C LEU A 54 1.42 8.31 11.44
N LYS A 55 0.93 8.71 12.61
CA LYS A 55 -0.26 9.58 12.77
C LYS A 55 -0.14 10.88 12.00
N VAL A 56 1.04 11.50 12.01
CA VAL A 56 1.25 12.78 11.30
C VAL A 56 1.59 12.60 9.83
N LEU A 57 2.02 11.41 9.42
CA LEU A 57 2.45 11.14 8.05
C LEU A 57 1.33 10.61 7.16
N TYR A 58 0.67 9.54 7.59
CA TYR A 58 -0.15 8.72 6.69
C TYR A 58 -1.31 9.46 6.04
N PRO A 59 -2.16 10.21 6.75
CA PRO A 59 -3.26 10.94 6.09
C PRO A 59 -2.77 11.92 5.03
N THR A 60 -1.55 12.46 5.20
CA THR A 60 -0.98 13.47 4.29
C THR A 60 -0.42 12.89 2.99
N LEU A 61 -0.20 11.57 2.93
CA LEU A 61 0.39 10.94 1.75
C LEU A 61 -0.60 10.59 0.65
N PHE A 62 -1.90 10.65 0.94
CA PHE A 62 -2.91 10.32 -0.06
C PHE A 62 -3.03 11.40 -1.12
N ARG A 63 -3.28 10.95 -2.34
CA ARG A 63 -3.67 11.74 -3.48
C ARG A 63 -5.18 11.78 -3.58
N LYS A 64 -5.68 12.77 -4.30
CA LYS A 64 -7.10 12.82 -4.68
C LYS A 64 -7.51 11.61 -5.50
N ILE A 65 -8.76 11.19 -5.30
CA ILE A 65 -9.37 10.12 -6.08
C ILE A 65 -9.53 10.61 -7.51
N THR A 66 -9.04 9.85 -8.50
CA THR A 66 -9.17 10.23 -9.91
C THR A 66 -10.53 9.82 -10.49
N ASN A 67 -10.91 10.39 -11.65
CA ASN A 67 -12.16 10.06 -12.31
C ASN A 67 -12.29 8.59 -12.75
N GLN A 68 -11.19 7.83 -12.75
CA GLN A 68 -11.18 6.43 -13.15
C GLN A 68 -11.19 5.48 -11.94
N ASP A 69 -10.99 5.99 -10.72
CA ASP A 69 -10.87 5.17 -9.52
C ASP A 69 -12.25 4.77 -8.99
N LEU A 70 -12.43 3.48 -8.77
CA LEU A 70 -13.60 2.91 -8.11
C LEU A 70 -13.33 2.49 -6.67
N ILE A 71 -12.06 2.52 -6.27
CA ILE A 71 -11.59 2.39 -4.88
C ILE A 71 -10.65 3.56 -4.58
N ALA A 72 -10.55 3.94 -3.32
CA ALA A 72 -9.67 5.02 -2.87
C ALA A 72 -8.31 4.47 -2.38
N GLY A 73 -7.26 5.29 -2.44
CA GLY A 73 -5.96 4.94 -1.86
C GLY A 73 -4.78 5.06 -2.82
N ARG A 74 -4.69 6.15 -3.57
CA ARG A 74 -3.43 6.53 -4.23
C ARG A 74 -2.56 7.28 -3.25
N THR A 75 -1.24 7.06 -3.30
CA THR A 75 -0.29 7.71 -2.39
C THR A 75 0.84 8.40 -3.14
N ASP A 76 1.35 9.45 -2.53
CA ASP A 76 2.60 10.10 -2.91
C ASP A 76 3.82 9.41 -2.28
N PHE A 77 4.99 9.68 -2.86
CA PHE A 77 6.27 9.22 -2.34
C PHE A 77 7.14 10.44 -2.02
N LEU A 78 7.35 10.68 -0.73
CA LEU A 78 8.25 11.73 -0.28
C LEU A 78 9.72 11.28 -0.37
N PRO A 79 10.69 12.23 -0.48
CA PRO A 79 12.12 11.93 -0.48
C PRO A 79 12.60 11.17 0.74
N ILE A 80 12.07 11.49 1.94
CA ILE A 80 12.27 10.68 3.14
C ILE A 80 11.33 9.48 3.03
N GLY A 81 11.92 8.30 2.99
CA GLY A 81 11.17 7.05 2.84
C GLY A 81 10.68 6.52 4.18
N PHE A 82 9.40 6.16 4.26
CA PHE A 82 8.81 5.58 5.45
C PHE A 82 7.91 4.40 5.09
N GLY A 83 8.26 3.24 5.60
CA GLY A 83 7.39 2.08 5.66
C GLY A 83 6.60 1.81 4.39
N CYS A 84 5.29 1.75 4.55
CA CYS A 84 4.35 1.28 3.53
C CYS A 84 4.29 2.10 2.23
N VAL A 85 4.72 3.34 2.26
CA VAL A 85 4.63 4.21 1.07
C VAL A 85 5.91 4.26 0.26
N THR A 86 6.91 3.47 0.62
CA THR A 86 8.13 3.39 -0.16
C THR A 86 8.01 2.37 -1.28
N SER A 87 8.46 2.73 -2.48
CA SER A 87 8.51 1.81 -3.61
C SER A 87 9.46 0.62 -3.41
N LEU A 88 10.30 0.68 -2.39
CA LEU A 88 11.30 -0.35 -2.08
C LEU A 88 10.79 -1.39 -1.06
N GLY A 89 9.56 -1.21 -0.55
CA GLY A 89 8.97 -2.13 0.43
C GLY A 89 9.75 -2.20 1.74
N GLY A 90 10.45 -1.13 2.10
CA GLY A 90 11.17 -1.04 3.37
C GLY A 90 10.25 -0.66 4.52
N VAL A 91 10.58 -1.11 5.71
CA VAL A 91 9.98 -0.66 6.98
C VAL A 91 11.03 0.06 7.80
N GLY A 92 10.60 1.06 8.53
CA GLY A 92 11.42 1.82 9.43
C GLY A 92 11.75 3.22 8.93
N HIS A 93 12.45 3.94 9.77
CA HIS A 93 12.86 5.31 9.49
C HIS A 93 14.14 5.29 8.67
N TYR A 94 14.04 5.47 7.38
CA TYR A 94 15.21 5.67 6.55
C TYR A 94 15.04 6.86 5.62
N CYS A 95 16.12 7.56 5.39
CA CYS A 95 16.18 8.70 4.51
C CYS A 95 16.80 8.30 3.17
N VAL A 96 16.13 8.60 2.09
CA VAL A 96 16.71 8.45 0.75
C VAL A 96 17.52 9.71 0.43
N PHE A 97 18.72 9.82 1.00
CA PHE A 97 19.56 11.03 0.96
C PHE A 97 19.76 11.60 -0.44
N LYS A 98 20.00 10.76 -1.44
CA LYS A 98 20.13 11.19 -2.84
C LYS A 98 18.86 11.90 -3.35
N LYS A 99 17.67 11.39 -2.97
CA LYS A 99 16.39 12.02 -3.34
C LYS A 99 16.16 13.31 -2.54
N LEU A 100 16.54 13.34 -1.27
CA LEU A 100 16.44 14.54 -0.45
C LEU A 100 17.33 15.66 -1.00
N ARG A 101 18.56 15.35 -1.45
CA ARG A 101 19.42 16.32 -2.12
C ARG A 101 18.86 16.78 -3.48
N ALA A 102 18.33 15.88 -4.29
CA ALA A 102 17.68 16.23 -5.55
C ALA A 102 16.42 17.10 -5.33
N PHE A 103 15.70 16.88 -4.25
CA PHE A 103 14.59 17.72 -3.83
C PHE A 103 15.05 19.13 -3.42
N GLN A 104 16.13 19.22 -2.63
CA GLN A 104 16.72 20.47 -2.16
C GLN A 104 17.09 21.39 -3.33
N LEU A 105 17.59 20.85 -4.42
CA LEU A 105 18.00 21.64 -5.59
C LEU A 105 16.84 22.38 -6.28
N GLN A 106 15.59 21.97 -6.01
CA GLN A 106 14.39 22.59 -6.58
C GLN A 106 13.83 23.73 -5.73
N LEU A 107 14.42 23.98 -4.57
CA LEU A 107 13.96 24.96 -3.56
C LEU A 107 14.78 26.24 -3.62
N ASP A 108 14.24 27.31 -3.00
CA ASP A 108 14.99 28.55 -2.78
C ASP A 108 16.07 28.40 -1.69
N GLU A 109 16.90 29.43 -1.51
CA GLU A 109 18.03 29.40 -0.56
C GLU A 109 17.58 29.22 0.89
N THR A 110 16.48 29.83 1.29
CA THR A 110 15.94 29.73 2.65
C THR A 110 15.44 28.31 2.93
N GLU A 111 14.71 27.75 2.01
CA GLU A 111 14.16 26.39 2.09
C GLU A 111 15.26 25.33 2.03
N ARG A 112 16.35 25.57 1.28
CA ARG A 112 17.51 24.67 1.27
C ARG A 112 18.13 24.47 2.64
N LYS A 113 18.24 25.51 3.45
CA LYS A 113 18.75 25.42 4.83
C LYS A 113 17.85 24.55 5.71
N ARG A 114 16.53 24.59 5.49
CA ARG A 114 15.59 23.69 6.18
C ARG A 114 15.83 22.22 5.81
N VAL A 115 16.12 21.94 4.53
CA VAL A 115 16.47 20.59 4.08
C VAL A 115 17.82 20.14 4.66
N ASP A 116 18.80 21.04 4.80
CA ASP A 116 20.09 20.70 5.47
C ASP A 116 19.85 20.24 6.92
N ALA A 117 18.98 20.90 7.66
CA ALA A 117 18.62 20.50 9.02
C ALA A 117 17.94 19.11 9.09
N LEU A 118 17.14 18.75 8.07
CA LEU A 118 16.59 17.39 7.94
C LEU A 118 17.68 16.37 7.62
N TYR A 119 18.55 16.71 6.67
CA TYR A 119 19.66 15.85 6.27
C TYR A 119 20.58 15.53 7.45
N ASP A 120 21.03 16.55 8.20
CA ASP A 120 21.92 16.40 9.35
C ASP A 120 21.28 15.53 10.44
N TYR A 121 20.00 15.74 10.72
CA TYR A 121 19.30 14.91 11.68
C TYR A 121 19.24 13.45 11.28
N TRP A 122 18.83 13.18 10.03
CA TRP A 122 18.62 11.80 9.57
C TRP A 122 19.92 11.04 9.32
N LEU A 123 21.07 11.72 9.15
CA LEU A 123 22.38 11.07 9.10
C LEU A 123 22.67 10.23 10.35
N ASP A 124 22.19 10.66 11.52
CA ASP A 124 22.39 9.95 12.77
C ASP A 124 21.22 9.05 13.19
N HIS A 125 20.02 9.27 12.61
CA HIS A 125 18.80 8.59 13.03
C HIS A 125 18.21 7.66 11.95
N ASP A 126 18.80 7.64 10.77
CA ASP A 126 18.42 6.73 9.70
C ASP A 126 18.77 5.28 10.06
N LEU A 127 17.81 4.37 9.88
CA LEU A 127 17.94 2.96 10.24
C LEU A 127 19.13 2.30 9.55
N LYS A 128 19.40 2.65 8.28
CA LYS A 128 20.55 2.10 7.53
C LYS A 128 21.87 2.54 8.15
N THR A 129 21.97 3.81 8.50
CA THR A 129 23.16 4.36 9.14
C THR A 129 23.40 3.70 10.51
N GLN A 130 22.35 3.55 11.32
CA GLN A 130 22.44 2.87 12.61
C GLN A 130 22.84 1.41 12.44
N PHE A 131 22.21 0.69 11.49
CA PHE A 131 22.57 -0.70 11.21
C PHE A 131 24.04 -0.84 10.80
N ASN A 132 24.52 0.04 9.93
CA ASN A 132 25.92 0.03 9.51
C ASN A 132 26.88 0.29 10.67
N LYS A 133 26.54 1.18 11.60
CA LYS A 133 27.35 1.51 12.77
C LYS A 133 27.35 0.42 13.84
N GLU A 134 26.21 -0.22 14.06
CA GLU A 134 26.00 -1.11 15.21
C GLU A 134 26.18 -2.60 14.87
N VAL A 135 25.96 -3.00 13.63
CA VAL A 135 25.89 -4.40 13.22
C VAL A 135 27.01 -4.81 12.27
N LEU A 136 27.43 -3.93 11.36
CA LEU A 136 28.47 -4.27 10.39
C LEU A 136 29.86 -4.01 10.94
N THR A 137 30.77 -4.98 10.71
CA THR A 137 32.20 -4.81 10.97
C THR A 137 32.87 -3.98 9.86
N GLU A 138 34.05 -3.43 10.10
CA GLU A 138 34.83 -2.71 9.08
C GLU A 138 35.07 -3.55 7.83
N ASP A 139 35.38 -4.82 7.97
CA ASP A 139 35.58 -5.75 6.86
C ASP A 139 34.29 -5.91 6.03
N THR A 140 33.15 -6.06 6.71
CA THR A 140 31.85 -6.20 6.05
C THR A 140 31.43 -4.91 5.35
N LEU A 141 31.68 -3.75 5.95
CA LEU A 141 31.46 -2.45 5.31
C LEU A 141 32.31 -2.27 4.06
N GLY A 142 33.56 -2.73 4.09
CA GLY A 142 34.48 -2.71 2.94
C GLY A 142 33.97 -3.49 1.72
N MET A 143 33.21 -4.57 1.94
CA MET A 143 32.60 -5.36 0.85
C MET A 143 31.48 -4.58 0.12
N PHE A 144 30.90 -3.55 0.71
CA PHE A 144 29.78 -2.79 0.18
C PHE A 144 30.11 -1.36 -0.23
N ILE A 145 31.39 -1.01 -0.29
CA ILE A 145 31.87 0.36 -0.55
C ILE A 145 31.35 0.91 -1.87
N ASP A 146 31.24 0.06 -2.89
CA ASP A 146 30.75 0.42 -4.21
C ASP A 146 29.24 0.12 -4.41
N CYS A 147 28.58 -0.36 -3.37
CA CYS A 147 27.16 -0.73 -3.42
C CYS A 147 26.29 0.45 -2.99
N GLU A 148 25.64 1.10 -3.95
CA GLU A 148 24.73 2.23 -3.70
C GLU A 148 23.60 1.85 -2.71
N TYR A 149 23.25 0.56 -2.66
CA TYR A 149 22.20 0.02 -1.80
C TYR A 149 22.66 -1.32 -1.18
N PRO A 150 23.38 -1.31 -0.06
CA PRO A 150 23.65 -2.57 0.63
C PRO A 150 22.31 -3.21 1.04
N MET A 151 22.01 -4.32 0.42
CA MET A 151 20.73 -5.05 0.58
C MET A 151 20.46 -5.51 2.01
N ILE A 152 21.49 -5.52 2.85
CA ILE A 152 21.48 -6.04 4.21
C ILE A 152 20.84 -5.05 5.18
N ALA A 153 20.90 -3.74 4.90
CA ALA A 153 20.48 -2.69 5.85
C ALA A 153 19.01 -2.25 5.71
N THR A 154 18.26 -2.83 4.79
CA THR A 154 16.86 -2.48 4.60
C THR A 154 15.97 -3.65 4.97
N ALA A 155 15.18 -3.51 6.03
CA ALA A 155 14.11 -4.44 6.31
C ALA A 155 13.08 -4.38 5.17
N ARG A 156 13.18 -5.31 4.22
CA ARG A 156 12.19 -5.43 3.16
C ARG A 156 11.07 -6.36 3.60
N LEU A 157 9.85 -5.89 3.53
CA LEU A 157 8.65 -6.72 3.63
C LEU A 157 8.33 -7.43 2.30
N SER A 158 9.24 -7.44 1.33
CA SER A 158 9.07 -8.16 0.07
C SER A 158 8.93 -9.66 0.34
N GLY A 159 7.83 -10.24 -0.12
CA GLY A 159 7.51 -11.64 0.15
C GLY A 159 6.62 -11.88 1.37
N MET A 160 6.52 -10.95 2.29
CA MET A 160 5.51 -11.01 3.35
C MET A 160 4.12 -10.78 2.78
N MET A 161 3.17 -11.53 3.30
CA MET A 161 1.75 -11.43 2.99
C MET A 161 0.99 -11.28 4.31
N LEU A 162 0.00 -10.42 4.30
CA LEU A 162 -0.93 -10.29 5.44
C LEU A 162 -1.92 -11.45 5.46
N ASP A 163 -2.49 -11.72 6.63
CA ASP A 163 -3.63 -12.62 6.78
C ASP A 163 -4.92 -11.90 6.34
N TYR A 164 -5.06 -11.73 5.01
CA TYR A 164 -6.24 -11.08 4.42
C TYR A 164 -7.56 -11.81 4.74
N PRO A 165 -7.63 -13.15 4.78
CA PRO A 165 -8.82 -13.84 5.23
C PRO A 165 -9.26 -13.40 6.63
N LYS A 166 -8.34 -13.31 7.58
CA LYS A 166 -8.64 -12.83 8.95
C LYS A 166 -9.08 -11.37 8.95
N LEU A 167 -8.41 -10.51 8.19
CA LEU A 167 -8.78 -9.10 8.06
C LEU A 167 -10.23 -8.94 7.57
N LEU A 168 -10.60 -9.67 6.51
CA LEU A 168 -11.93 -9.57 5.91
C LEU A 168 -13.03 -10.21 6.79
N ASP A 169 -12.70 -11.26 7.51
CA ASP A 169 -13.65 -11.91 8.43
C ASP A 169 -13.93 -11.06 9.68
N LYS A 170 -12.90 -10.42 10.24
CA LYS A 170 -13.03 -9.64 11.47
C LYS A 170 -13.35 -8.16 11.24
N GLY A 171 -12.85 -7.57 10.17
CA GLY A 171 -12.85 -6.13 9.98
C GLY A 171 -11.99 -5.39 11.02
N ILE A 172 -11.96 -4.08 10.95
CA ILE A 172 -11.15 -3.24 11.86
C ILE A 172 -11.64 -3.36 13.31
N GLY A 173 -12.95 -3.32 13.53
CA GLY A 173 -13.53 -3.46 14.86
C GLY A 173 -13.24 -4.80 15.54
N GLY A 174 -13.30 -5.91 14.77
CA GLY A 174 -12.95 -7.22 15.29
C GLY A 174 -11.47 -7.37 15.63
N LEU A 175 -10.57 -6.81 14.80
CA LEU A 175 -9.14 -6.78 15.10
C LEU A 175 -8.84 -5.90 16.34
N ARG A 176 -9.55 -4.79 16.50
CA ARG A 176 -9.46 -3.93 17.68
C ARG A 176 -9.87 -4.67 18.93
N SER A 177 -10.98 -5.40 18.88
CA SER A 177 -11.46 -6.21 20.01
C SER A 177 -10.43 -7.29 20.41
N ASP A 178 -9.84 -8.00 19.45
CA ASP A 178 -8.78 -8.98 19.72
C ASP A 178 -7.57 -8.36 20.44
N LEU A 179 -7.15 -7.16 20.03
CA LEU A 179 -6.03 -6.46 20.66
C LEU A 179 -6.39 -5.95 22.07
N GLN A 180 -7.61 -5.46 22.25
CA GLN A 180 -8.11 -5.02 23.57
C GLN A 180 -8.19 -6.17 24.56
N GLU A 181 -8.61 -7.37 24.13
CA GLU A 181 -8.59 -8.57 24.98
C GLU A 181 -7.18 -8.93 25.40
N LYS A 182 -6.24 -8.96 24.45
CA LYS A 182 -4.81 -9.20 24.76
C LYS A 182 -4.22 -8.14 25.69
N LEU A 183 -4.64 -6.88 25.54
CA LEU A 183 -4.17 -5.80 26.40
C LEU A 183 -4.71 -5.91 27.84
N LYS A 184 -5.91 -6.50 28.05
CA LYS A 184 -6.40 -6.80 29.40
C LYS A 184 -5.51 -7.82 30.12
N GLU A 185 -4.99 -8.82 29.37
CA GLU A 185 -4.06 -9.82 29.91
C GLU A 185 -2.65 -9.26 30.15
N GLN A 186 -2.24 -8.28 29.31
CA GLN A 186 -0.92 -7.66 29.34
C GLN A 186 -1.01 -6.13 29.25
N PRO A 187 -1.43 -5.44 30.33
CA PRO A 187 -1.74 -3.99 30.29
C PRO A 187 -0.55 -3.10 29.88
N ASP A 188 0.68 -3.53 30.15
CA ASP A 188 1.90 -2.80 29.85
C ASP A 188 2.52 -3.10 28.48
N ASN A 189 1.87 -3.97 27.69
CA ASN A 189 2.39 -4.37 26.39
C ASN A 189 2.23 -3.24 25.35
N ASN A 190 3.33 -2.56 25.06
CA ASN A 190 3.37 -1.43 24.13
C ASN A 190 3.03 -1.83 22.69
N PHE A 191 3.32 -3.08 22.28
CA PHE A 191 2.97 -3.56 20.94
C PHE A 191 1.46 -3.63 20.75
N TYR A 192 0.69 -4.09 21.75
CA TYR A 192 -0.78 -4.11 21.66
C TYR A 192 -1.37 -2.71 21.70
N LYS A 193 -0.81 -1.80 22.53
CA LYS A 193 -1.20 -0.38 22.55
C LYS A 193 -0.97 0.27 21.17
N ALA A 194 0.21 0.09 20.61
CA ALA A 194 0.57 0.57 19.30
C ALA A 194 -0.33 -0.03 18.18
N GLY A 195 -0.64 -1.34 18.27
CA GLY A 195 -1.54 -2.00 17.34
C GLY A 195 -2.93 -1.38 17.30
N ILE A 196 -3.52 -1.06 18.47
CA ILE A 196 -4.81 -0.35 18.55
C ILE A 196 -4.71 1.03 17.88
N GLN A 197 -3.65 1.79 18.18
CA GLN A 197 -3.44 3.10 17.58
C GLN A 197 -3.21 3.04 16.06
N CYS A 198 -2.59 1.96 15.54
CA CYS A 198 -2.49 1.75 14.10
C CYS A 198 -3.86 1.54 13.44
N LEU A 199 -4.82 0.91 14.13
CA LEU A 199 -6.19 0.82 13.64
C LEU A 199 -6.90 2.18 13.67
N ASP A 200 -6.58 3.05 14.63
CA ASP A 200 -7.08 4.44 14.64
C ASP A 200 -6.54 5.21 13.42
N ILE A 201 -5.25 5.07 13.11
CA ILE A 201 -4.66 5.68 11.90
C ILE A 201 -5.37 5.17 10.63
N PHE A 202 -5.73 3.88 10.57
CA PHE A 202 -6.51 3.35 9.45
C PHE A 202 -7.86 4.07 9.31
N VAL A 203 -8.58 4.27 10.42
CA VAL A 203 -9.87 4.98 10.45
C VAL A 203 -9.71 6.44 10.02
N ASP A 204 -8.65 7.10 10.47
CA ASP A 204 -8.32 8.48 10.07
C ASP A 204 -8.04 8.59 8.58
N CYS A 205 -7.26 7.65 8.03
CA CYS A 205 -6.97 7.58 6.60
C CYS A 205 -8.24 7.32 5.77
N ALA A 206 -9.10 6.41 6.21
CA ALA A 206 -10.38 6.14 5.56
C ALA A 206 -11.29 7.39 5.59
N SER A 207 -11.30 8.12 6.71
CA SER A 207 -12.06 9.36 6.87
C SER A 207 -11.55 10.49 5.97
N HIS A 208 -10.22 10.62 5.84
CA HIS A 208 -9.58 11.57 4.93
C HIS A 208 -9.98 11.31 3.47
N LEU A 209 -9.89 10.06 3.02
CA LEU A 209 -10.29 9.66 1.68
C LEU A 209 -11.79 9.83 1.43
N GLN A 210 -12.62 9.58 2.45
CA GLN A 210 -14.06 9.81 2.38
C GLN A 210 -14.40 11.30 2.22
N GLN A 211 -13.66 12.17 2.90
CA GLN A 211 -13.84 13.61 2.76
C GLN A 211 -13.47 14.07 1.34
N ASP A 212 -12.34 13.59 0.79
CA ASP A 212 -11.96 13.87 -0.60
C ASP A 212 -13.05 13.44 -1.60
N ALA A 213 -13.63 12.25 -1.42
CA ALA A 213 -14.72 11.78 -2.27
C ALA A 213 -15.97 12.67 -2.17
N ARG A 214 -16.33 13.14 -0.97
CA ARG A 214 -17.46 14.06 -0.75
C ARG A 214 -17.24 15.40 -1.42
N GLU A 215 -16.05 15.96 -1.32
CA GLU A 215 -15.69 17.23 -1.96
C GLU A 215 -15.80 17.15 -3.47
N GLN A 216 -15.35 16.03 -4.06
CA GLN A 216 -15.41 15.83 -5.50
C GLN A 216 -16.83 15.63 -6.04
N MET A 217 -17.77 15.11 -5.22
CA MET A 217 -19.17 14.94 -5.63
C MET A 217 -19.83 16.25 -6.06
N ALA A 218 -19.46 17.38 -5.46
CA ALA A 218 -20.06 18.68 -5.75
C ALA A 218 -19.90 19.12 -7.21
N SER A 219 -18.83 18.70 -7.88
CA SER A 219 -18.51 19.07 -9.28
C SER A 219 -18.63 17.91 -10.27
N ALA A 220 -18.98 16.72 -9.80
CA ALA A 220 -19.04 15.52 -10.62
C ALA A 220 -20.35 15.39 -11.40
N ASN A 221 -20.34 14.74 -12.58
CA ASN A 221 -21.54 14.36 -13.27
C ASN A 221 -22.29 13.23 -12.52
N MET A 222 -23.59 13.02 -12.85
CA MET A 222 -24.46 12.06 -12.15
C MET A 222 -23.90 10.64 -12.06
N LYS A 223 -23.19 10.16 -13.09
CA LYS A 223 -22.58 8.82 -13.07
C LYS A 223 -21.45 8.79 -12.04
N ARG A 224 -20.57 9.79 -12.08
CA ARG A 224 -19.44 9.89 -11.16
C ARG A 224 -19.88 10.15 -9.72
N GLN A 225 -20.93 10.95 -9.50
CA GLN A 225 -21.51 11.14 -8.17
C GLN A 225 -21.90 9.81 -7.52
N LYS A 226 -22.60 8.93 -8.25
CA LYS A 226 -22.97 7.59 -7.76
C LYS A 226 -21.75 6.72 -7.45
N GLU A 227 -20.68 6.80 -8.25
CA GLU A 227 -19.44 6.08 -7.99
C GLU A 227 -18.74 6.60 -6.72
N LEU A 228 -18.64 7.92 -6.55
CA LEU A 228 -18.07 8.54 -5.36
C LEU A 228 -18.90 8.26 -4.10
N GLU A 229 -20.24 8.25 -4.20
CA GLU A 229 -21.13 7.87 -3.11
C GLU A 229 -20.87 6.43 -2.66
N ARG A 230 -20.71 5.49 -3.60
CA ARG A 230 -20.35 4.10 -3.28
C ARG A 230 -18.97 4.01 -2.60
N ILE A 231 -17.99 4.81 -3.04
CA ILE A 231 -16.68 4.89 -2.39
C ILE A 231 -16.84 5.43 -0.95
N CYS A 232 -17.59 6.51 -0.75
CA CYS A 232 -17.88 7.05 0.58
C CYS A 232 -18.51 6.03 1.50
N GLN A 233 -19.50 5.28 1.00
CA GLN A 233 -20.19 4.25 1.78
C GLN A 233 -19.26 3.09 2.14
N ALA A 234 -18.44 2.62 1.20
CA ALA A 234 -17.48 1.57 1.45
C ALA A 234 -16.45 2.00 2.51
N LEU A 235 -15.90 3.22 2.37
CA LEU A 235 -14.96 3.78 3.36
C LEU A 235 -15.59 3.93 4.75
N GLU A 236 -16.87 4.33 4.83
CA GLU A 236 -17.57 4.42 6.12
C GLU A 236 -17.72 3.06 6.79
N ASN A 237 -18.18 2.06 6.03
CA ASN A 237 -18.46 0.73 6.57
C ASN A 237 -17.21 0.02 7.06
N ILE A 238 -16.07 0.14 6.35
CA ILE A 238 -14.84 -0.55 6.71
C ILE A 238 -14.11 0.03 7.91
N LYS A 239 -14.50 1.19 8.43
CA LYS A 239 -13.88 1.79 9.62
C LYS A 239 -14.03 0.91 10.86
N GLU A 240 -15.15 0.20 10.97
CA GLU A 240 -15.44 -0.64 12.12
C GLU A 240 -15.94 -2.04 11.71
N LYS A 241 -16.79 -2.11 10.69
CA LYS A 241 -17.48 -3.35 10.33
C LYS A 241 -16.63 -4.23 9.43
N LYS A 242 -16.88 -5.53 9.49
CA LYS A 242 -16.40 -6.43 8.44
C LYS A 242 -17.12 -6.12 7.12
N PRO A 243 -16.47 -6.31 5.96
CA PRO A 243 -17.09 -6.02 4.69
C PRO A 243 -18.28 -6.95 4.41
N GLY A 244 -19.35 -6.37 3.88
CA GLY A 244 -20.55 -7.08 3.43
C GLY A 244 -20.67 -7.18 1.92
N THR A 245 -19.86 -6.46 1.16
CA THR A 245 -19.88 -6.40 -0.31
C THR A 245 -18.49 -6.58 -0.91
N PHE A 246 -18.44 -6.90 -2.20
CA PHE A 246 -17.18 -6.99 -2.93
C PHE A 246 -16.40 -5.66 -2.93
N HIS A 247 -17.10 -4.54 -3.09
CA HIS A 247 -16.48 -3.22 -3.03
C HIS A 247 -15.84 -2.93 -1.66
N GLU A 248 -16.56 -3.20 -0.57
CA GLU A 248 -16.04 -3.01 0.79
C GLU A 248 -14.85 -3.93 1.07
N ALA A 249 -14.92 -5.20 0.65
CA ALA A 249 -13.83 -6.15 0.82
C ALA A 249 -12.57 -5.71 0.07
N MET A 250 -12.73 -5.22 -1.16
CA MET A 250 -11.64 -4.71 -1.97
C MET A 250 -11.04 -3.42 -1.38
N GLN A 251 -11.89 -2.50 -0.90
CA GLN A 251 -11.45 -1.25 -0.29
C GLN A 251 -10.70 -1.49 1.03
N LEU A 252 -11.20 -2.37 1.90
CA LEU A 252 -10.55 -2.75 3.16
C LEU A 252 -9.19 -3.40 2.89
N PHE A 253 -9.17 -4.41 2.03
CA PHE A 253 -7.95 -5.10 1.61
C PHE A 253 -6.89 -4.11 1.10
N TRP A 254 -7.28 -3.26 0.14
CA TRP A 254 -6.36 -2.33 -0.51
C TRP A 254 -5.77 -1.31 0.46
N LEU A 255 -6.62 -0.63 1.23
CA LEU A 255 -6.17 0.40 2.16
C LEU A 255 -5.29 -0.19 3.26
N PHE A 256 -5.65 -1.37 3.79
CA PHE A 256 -4.87 -2.04 4.83
C PHE A 256 -3.50 -2.52 4.30
N ALA A 257 -3.47 -3.12 3.11
CA ALA A 257 -2.21 -3.52 2.47
C ALA A 257 -1.29 -2.32 2.22
N LEU A 258 -1.88 -1.19 1.81
CA LEU A 258 -1.16 0.04 1.55
C LEU A 258 -0.51 0.60 2.81
N LEU A 259 -1.27 0.71 3.90
CA LEU A 259 -0.79 1.23 5.19
C LEU A 259 0.19 0.27 5.89
N ALA A 260 0.03 -1.04 5.70
CA ALA A 260 0.97 -2.03 6.19
C ALA A 260 2.27 -2.16 5.35
N GLY A 261 2.38 -1.46 4.24
CA GLY A 261 3.55 -1.50 3.36
C GLY A 261 3.75 -2.78 2.57
N VAL A 262 2.74 -3.64 2.54
CA VAL A 262 2.83 -4.95 1.89
C VAL A 262 2.57 -4.80 0.39
N ILE A 263 3.35 -5.51 -0.41
CA ILE A 263 3.29 -5.54 -1.87
C ILE A 263 3.00 -6.94 -2.44
N ASN A 264 2.93 -7.95 -1.58
CA ASN A 264 2.49 -9.30 -1.94
C ASN A 264 1.04 -9.49 -1.48
N TYR A 265 0.15 -9.53 -2.45
CA TYR A 265 -1.29 -9.60 -2.21
C TYR A 265 -1.81 -11.05 -2.13
N GLY A 266 -0.95 -12.04 -2.33
CA GLY A 266 -1.25 -13.45 -2.15
C GLY A 266 -2.40 -13.96 -3.02
N ARG A 267 -3.22 -14.83 -2.43
CA ARG A 267 -4.33 -15.53 -3.10
C ARG A 267 -5.59 -14.65 -3.19
N LEU A 268 -5.50 -13.61 -4.01
CA LEU A 268 -6.57 -12.61 -4.18
C LEU A 268 -7.89 -13.25 -4.63
N ASP A 269 -7.82 -14.27 -5.46
CA ASP A 269 -8.96 -15.03 -5.97
C ASP A 269 -9.73 -15.73 -4.83
N ASP A 270 -9.02 -16.28 -3.85
CA ASP A 270 -9.60 -17.08 -2.78
C ASP A 270 -10.33 -16.24 -1.72
N TYR A 271 -9.76 -15.09 -1.34
CA TYR A 271 -10.36 -14.28 -0.29
C TYR A 271 -11.32 -13.20 -0.80
N LEU A 272 -11.23 -12.75 -2.07
CA LEU A 272 -12.20 -11.81 -2.67
C LEU A 272 -13.30 -12.50 -3.48
N GLY A 273 -13.05 -13.70 -3.99
CA GLY A 273 -13.99 -14.47 -4.80
C GLY A 273 -15.37 -14.66 -4.17
N PRO A 274 -15.48 -15.05 -2.88
CA PRO A 274 -16.76 -15.19 -2.21
C PRO A 274 -17.62 -13.94 -2.21
N TYR A 275 -17.02 -12.76 -1.95
CA TYR A 275 -17.71 -11.47 -1.98
C TYR A 275 -18.19 -11.12 -3.41
N LEU A 276 -17.33 -11.33 -4.40
CA LEU A 276 -17.67 -11.11 -5.80
C LEU A 276 -18.88 -11.94 -6.23
N VAL A 277 -18.84 -13.24 -5.95
CA VAL A 277 -19.93 -14.15 -6.34
C VAL A 277 -21.21 -13.85 -5.60
N ALA A 278 -21.15 -13.47 -4.33
CA ALA A 278 -22.32 -13.07 -3.55
C ALA A 278 -23.01 -11.82 -4.17
N ASP A 279 -22.22 -10.83 -4.60
CA ASP A 279 -22.74 -9.60 -5.20
C ASP A 279 -23.29 -9.84 -6.62
N LEU A 280 -22.63 -10.68 -7.43
CA LEU A 280 -23.13 -11.09 -8.74
C LEU A 280 -24.47 -11.84 -8.62
N LYS A 281 -24.55 -12.82 -7.72
CA LYS A 281 -25.79 -13.61 -7.49
C LYS A 281 -26.95 -12.78 -6.98
N SER A 282 -26.68 -11.77 -6.16
CA SER A 282 -27.72 -10.88 -5.61
C SER A 282 -28.12 -9.76 -6.56
N GLY A 283 -27.45 -9.62 -7.70
CA GLY A 283 -27.68 -8.53 -8.65
C GLY A 283 -27.18 -7.15 -8.17
N ARG A 284 -26.42 -7.10 -7.07
CA ARG A 284 -25.75 -5.86 -6.63
C ARG A 284 -24.61 -5.43 -7.56
N LEU A 285 -24.03 -6.39 -8.28
CA LEU A 285 -22.94 -6.18 -9.19
C LEU A 285 -23.20 -6.90 -10.51
N THR A 286 -22.87 -6.26 -11.63
CA THR A 286 -22.84 -6.87 -12.94
C THR A 286 -21.43 -7.35 -13.28
N ASP A 287 -21.29 -8.24 -14.28
CA ASP A 287 -19.96 -8.68 -14.76
C ASP A 287 -19.11 -7.51 -15.28
N GLU A 288 -19.74 -6.51 -15.89
CA GLU A 288 -19.04 -5.31 -16.36
C GLU A 288 -18.54 -4.46 -15.19
N GLU A 289 -19.35 -4.26 -14.16
CA GLU A 289 -18.92 -3.55 -12.95
C GLU A 289 -17.81 -4.32 -12.22
N ALA A 290 -17.90 -5.65 -12.12
CA ALA A 290 -16.85 -6.49 -11.56
C ALA A 290 -15.52 -6.32 -12.31
N TYR A 291 -15.58 -6.33 -13.65
CA TYR A 291 -14.41 -6.04 -14.49
C TYR A 291 -13.83 -4.65 -14.18
N ARG A 292 -14.66 -3.62 -14.09
CA ARG A 292 -14.22 -2.25 -13.78
C ARG A 292 -13.57 -2.12 -12.41
N TYR A 293 -14.10 -2.79 -11.39
CA TYR A 293 -13.51 -2.81 -10.05
C TYR A 293 -12.13 -3.48 -10.04
N ILE A 294 -12.00 -4.64 -10.65
CA ILE A 294 -10.71 -5.35 -10.75
C ILE A 294 -9.73 -4.53 -11.58
N HIS A 295 -10.17 -3.91 -12.67
CA HIS A 295 -9.35 -2.99 -13.46
C HIS A 295 -8.85 -1.79 -12.63
N SER A 296 -9.71 -1.19 -11.81
CA SER A 296 -9.34 -0.10 -10.92
C SER A 296 -8.27 -0.54 -9.91
N LEU A 297 -8.40 -1.74 -9.32
CA LEU A 297 -7.39 -2.29 -8.42
C LEU A 297 -6.05 -2.54 -9.16
N TRP A 298 -6.07 -3.11 -10.37
CA TRP A 298 -4.86 -3.30 -11.17
C TRP A 298 -4.16 -1.98 -11.46
N THR A 299 -4.93 -0.94 -11.79
CA THR A 299 -4.40 0.41 -12.00
C THR A 299 -3.79 1.01 -10.72
N MET A 300 -4.39 0.76 -9.57
CA MET A 300 -3.81 1.17 -8.28
C MET A 300 -2.47 0.48 -8.00
N ILE A 301 -2.39 -0.82 -8.27
CA ILE A 301 -1.15 -1.60 -8.06
C ILE A 301 -0.06 -1.12 -9.02
N GLU A 302 -0.37 -0.97 -10.32
CA GLU A 302 0.56 -0.45 -11.33
C GLU A 302 1.10 0.93 -10.93
N ASN A 303 0.25 1.81 -10.41
CA ASN A 303 0.66 3.15 -10.01
C ASN A 303 1.57 3.20 -8.77
N ARG A 304 1.63 2.15 -7.97
CA ARG A 304 2.62 2.04 -6.89
C ARG A 304 4.05 1.92 -7.40
N ARG A 305 4.23 1.36 -8.60
CA ARG A 305 5.54 1.18 -9.26
C ARG A 305 6.59 0.63 -8.31
N THR A 306 6.22 -0.46 -7.65
CA THR A 306 7.09 -1.11 -6.69
C THR A 306 8.29 -1.79 -7.36
N THR A 307 8.22 -1.98 -8.67
CA THR A 307 9.24 -2.58 -9.56
C THR A 307 9.65 -4.01 -9.21
N VAL A 308 9.22 -4.54 -8.10
CA VAL A 308 9.76 -5.81 -7.62
C VAL A 308 8.70 -6.81 -7.16
N ASN A 309 7.46 -6.53 -6.93
CA ASN A 309 6.53 -7.55 -6.39
C ASN A 309 5.10 -7.09 -6.12
N GLY A 310 4.46 -6.34 -6.97
CA GLY A 310 3.00 -6.23 -6.92
C GLY A 310 2.35 -7.59 -7.20
N ARG A 311 2.68 -8.62 -6.37
CA ARG A 311 2.36 -10.00 -6.69
C ARG A 311 0.95 -10.38 -6.30
N ILE A 312 0.23 -10.97 -7.26
CA ILE A 312 -1.02 -11.70 -7.04
C ILE A 312 -0.85 -13.15 -7.45
N ILE A 313 -1.47 -14.05 -6.70
CA ILE A 313 -1.49 -15.48 -6.99
C ILE A 313 -2.95 -15.87 -7.19
N VAL A 314 -3.23 -16.60 -8.25
CA VAL A 314 -4.56 -17.09 -8.59
C VAL A 314 -4.52 -18.53 -9.13
N GLY A 315 -5.64 -19.25 -9.09
CA GLY A 315 -5.77 -20.59 -9.63
C GLY A 315 -5.10 -21.70 -8.80
N GLY A 316 -5.11 -22.92 -9.30
CA GLY A 316 -4.48 -24.11 -8.72
C GLY A 316 -5.18 -24.64 -7.46
N LYS A 317 -4.53 -25.61 -6.80
CA LYS A 317 -5.03 -26.29 -5.58
C LYS A 317 -4.83 -25.45 -4.31
N GLY A 318 -5.52 -25.83 -3.23
CA GLY A 318 -5.36 -25.28 -1.88
C GLY A 318 -6.15 -24.00 -1.64
N ARG A 319 -7.16 -23.70 -2.47
CA ARG A 319 -8.14 -22.63 -2.24
C ARG A 319 -9.26 -23.13 -1.32
N LYS A 320 -9.73 -22.28 -0.42
CA LYS A 320 -10.88 -22.59 0.45
C LYS A 320 -12.21 -22.54 -0.33
N HIS A 321 -12.30 -21.62 -1.31
CA HIS A 321 -13.49 -21.34 -2.09
C HIS A 321 -13.20 -21.48 -3.60
N PRO A 322 -12.88 -22.68 -4.11
CA PRO A 322 -12.35 -22.85 -5.47
C PRO A 322 -13.33 -22.41 -6.57
N LYS A 323 -14.64 -22.59 -6.39
CA LYS A 323 -15.65 -22.19 -7.39
C LYS A 323 -15.76 -20.67 -7.49
N GLU A 324 -15.81 -19.99 -6.37
CA GLU A 324 -15.87 -18.53 -6.28
C GLU A 324 -14.56 -17.90 -6.77
N ALA A 325 -13.45 -18.52 -6.42
CA ALA A 325 -12.12 -18.11 -6.88
C ALA A 325 -11.97 -18.25 -8.40
N ASP A 326 -12.56 -19.27 -9.02
CA ASP A 326 -12.54 -19.43 -10.48
C ASP A 326 -13.33 -18.32 -11.19
N VAL A 327 -14.44 -17.86 -10.63
CA VAL A 327 -15.17 -16.70 -11.18
C VAL A 327 -14.30 -15.45 -11.14
N PHE A 328 -13.65 -15.18 -9.99
CA PHE A 328 -12.71 -14.07 -9.87
C PHE A 328 -11.55 -14.18 -10.87
N LEU A 329 -10.95 -15.37 -10.96
CA LEU A 329 -9.84 -15.66 -11.89
C LEU A 329 -10.21 -15.32 -13.33
N HIS A 330 -11.39 -15.74 -13.81
CA HIS A 330 -11.83 -15.47 -15.19
C HIS A 330 -11.89 -13.99 -15.51
N ILE A 331 -12.44 -13.18 -14.59
CA ILE A 331 -12.53 -11.73 -14.79
C ILE A 331 -11.14 -11.10 -14.69
N ALA A 332 -10.34 -11.51 -13.70
CA ALA A 332 -8.97 -11.02 -13.50
C ALA A 332 -8.06 -11.28 -14.71
N MET A 333 -8.18 -12.45 -15.35
CA MET A 333 -7.45 -12.76 -16.58
C MET A 333 -7.88 -11.87 -17.75
N LYS A 334 -9.19 -11.59 -17.91
CA LYS A 334 -9.67 -10.64 -18.93
C LYS A 334 -9.09 -9.23 -18.71
N VAL A 335 -9.07 -8.77 -17.46
CA VAL A 335 -8.47 -7.48 -17.10
C VAL A 335 -6.99 -7.47 -17.42
N ALA A 336 -6.22 -8.47 -16.97
CA ALA A 336 -4.78 -8.54 -17.20
C ALA A 336 -4.42 -8.56 -18.69
N LYS A 337 -5.19 -9.31 -19.50
CA LYS A 337 -5.02 -9.36 -20.96
C LYS A 337 -5.21 -7.98 -21.61
N ASN A 338 -6.18 -7.20 -21.12
CA ASN A 338 -6.54 -5.93 -21.75
C ASN A 338 -5.65 -4.77 -21.28
N CYS A 339 -5.26 -4.75 -19.99
CA CYS A 339 -4.45 -3.65 -19.43
C CYS A 339 -2.99 -3.68 -19.89
N ARG A 340 -2.39 -4.86 -20.02
CA ARG A 340 -0.96 -5.06 -20.33
C ARG A 340 -0.03 -4.27 -19.39
N TYR A 341 -0.41 -4.15 -18.10
CA TYR A 341 0.42 -3.50 -17.09
C TYR A 341 1.62 -4.36 -16.72
N VAL A 342 2.69 -3.72 -16.23
CA VAL A 342 3.85 -4.42 -15.67
C VAL A 342 3.50 -5.02 -14.32
N GLU A 343 2.72 -4.31 -13.51
CA GLU A 343 2.16 -4.76 -12.24
C GLU A 343 0.62 -4.71 -12.30
N PRO A 344 -0.09 -5.62 -11.63
CA PRO A 344 0.43 -6.66 -10.73
C PRO A 344 1.18 -7.77 -11.45
N GLN A 345 2.21 -8.30 -10.78
CA GLN A 345 2.85 -9.54 -11.20
C GLN A 345 1.87 -10.70 -11.01
N PHE A 346 1.23 -11.07 -12.10
CA PHE A 346 0.13 -12.04 -12.12
C PHE A 346 0.68 -13.48 -12.18
N THR A 347 0.63 -14.19 -11.06
CA THR A 347 1.08 -15.57 -10.95
C THR A 347 -0.12 -16.52 -11.07
N LEU A 348 -0.22 -17.20 -12.19
CA LEU A 348 -1.23 -18.24 -12.42
C LEU A 348 -0.69 -19.60 -11.96
N ARG A 349 -1.37 -20.23 -10.99
CA ARG A 349 -1.08 -21.61 -10.58
C ARG A 349 -1.93 -22.59 -11.38
N PHE A 350 -1.33 -23.61 -11.90
CA PHE A 350 -1.99 -24.71 -12.61
C PHE A 350 -2.08 -25.95 -11.72
N ASP A 351 -3.16 -26.69 -11.86
CA ASP A 351 -3.24 -28.05 -11.36
C ASP A 351 -2.70 -28.98 -12.47
N LEU A 352 -1.73 -29.81 -12.14
CA LEU A 352 -1.15 -30.78 -13.08
C LEU A 352 -2.19 -31.74 -13.66
N SER A 353 -3.32 -31.93 -12.99
CA SER A 353 -4.44 -32.75 -13.52
C SER A 353 -5.12 -32.11 -14.75
N LEU A 354 -4.93 -30.82 -15.01
CA LEU A 354 -5.50 -30.11 -16.17
C LEU A 354 -4.53 -30.00 -17.34
N ILE A 355 -3.28 -30.45 -17.19
CA ILE A 355 -2.29 -30.45 -18.29
C ILE A 355 -2.56 -31.57 -19.31
N HIS A 356 -3.45 -32.49 -19.01
CA HIS A 356 -3.81 -33.61 -19.87
C HIS A 356 -5.14 -33.43 -20.63
N ILE A 357 -5.67 -32.21 -20.72
CA ILE A 357 -6.85 -31.90 -21.52
C ILE A 357 -6.43 -31.13 -22.79
#